data_3e97fae3fcabcdf3ff849ae43f582266
#
_entry.id   3e97fae3fcabcdf3ff849ae43f582266
#
_cell.length_a   1.000
_cell.length_b   1.000
_cell.length_c   1.000
_cell.angle_alpha   90.00
_cell.angle_beta   90.00
_cell.angle_gamma   90.00
#
_symmetry.space_group_name_H-M   'P 1'
#
loop_
_entity.id
_entity.type
_entity.pdbx_description
1 polymer ?
#
loop_
_entity_poly.entity_id
_entity_poly.type
_entity_poly.pdbx_seq_one_letter_code
_entity_poly.pdbx_strand_id
1 'polypeptide(L)'
;MQISGQAAVVTGGASGLGLATAKMLQAKGAKVAILDLDPLRPSNDFKGPAFKADVADGAALEAAMKEVEGAVGAPRICVHCAGIGTGRRIVGRDGPMPLADFAQVINVNLIGTFNVLRIAAAAMSRQEPVGGEERGVIVTTASIAAFDGQIGQAAYAASKGGVVSLTLPAARELARFGIRVLSIAPGLFDTALWTQLTEEQQKALTAGQPFPKRVGRPDEFALLCCHIVENPMLNGECIRLDAALRLG
;
A
#
# COMPACT_ATOMS: atom_id res chain seq x y z
N MET A 1 2.42 -14.64 11.48
CA MET A 1 1.15 -15.32 11.90
C MET A 1 0.55 -16.09 10.74
N GLN A 2 -0.39 -17.00 10.98
CA GLN A 2 -1.19 -17.63 9.92
C GLN A 2 -2.27 -16.65 9.45
N ILE A 3 -2.59 -16.65 8.15
CA ILE A 3 -3.61 -15.76 7.55
C ILE A 3 -5.02 -16.23 7.88
N SER A 4 -5.24 -17.55 7.87
CA SER A 4 -6.58 -18.13 8.06
C SER A 4 -7.21 -17.72 9.38
N GLY A 5 -8.47 -17.29 9.33
CA GLY A 5 -9.25 -16.84 10.47
C GLY A 5 -8.97 -15.41 10.96
N GLN A 6 -7.89 -14.76 10.51
CA GLN A 6 -7.55 -13.42 10.94
C GLN A 6 -8.41 -12.35 10.26
N ALA A 7 -8.68 -11.27 10.98
CA ALA A 7 -9.27 -10.06 10.41
C ALA A 7 -8.20 -9.26 9.66
N ALA A 8 -8.54 -8.81 8.45
CA ALA A 8 -7.65 -8.02 7.60
C ALA A 8 -8.38 -6.80 7.05
N VAL A 9 -7.64 -5.69 6.92
CA VAL A 9 -8.09 -4.48 6.24
C VAL A 9 -7.12 -4.13 5.11
N VAL A 10 -7.67 -3.79 3.94
CA VAL A 10 -6.90 -3.38 2.77
C VAL A 10 -7.41 -2.02 2.30
N THR A 11 -6.57 -0.98 2.33
CA THR A 11 -6.91 0.34 1.77
C THR A 11 -6.53 0.43 0.30
N GLY A 12 -7.26 1.21 -0.50
CA GLY A 12 -7.15 1.15 -1.95
C GLY A 12 -7.59 -0.22 -2.49
N GLY A 13 -8.51 -0.87 -1.76
CA GLY A 13 -8.90 -2.26 -1.97
C GLY A 13 -9.88 -2.48 -3.12
N ALA A 14 -10.41 -1.43 -3.72
CA ALA A 14 -11.40 -1.56 -4.80
C ALA A 14 -10.78 -1.75 -6.20
N SER A 15 -9.44 -1.70 -6.34
CA SER A 15 -8.76 -1.88 -7.63
C SER A 15 -7.30 -2.31 -7.48
N GLY A 16 -6.67 -2.70 -8.58
CA GLY A 16 -5.23 -2.92 -8.74
C GLY A 16 -4.61 -3.82 -7.67
N LEU A 17 -3.50 -3.37 -7.08
CA LEU A 17 -2.73 -4.13 -6.09
C LEU A 17 -3.54 -4.43 -4.82
N GLY A 18 -4.34 -3.45 -4.36
CA GLY A 18 -5.17 -3.61 -3.17
C GLY A 18 -6.25 -4.67 -3.37
N LEU A 19 -6.96 -4.63 -4.50
CA LEU A 19 -8.00 -5.61 -4.82
C LEU A 19 -7.45 -7.03 -4.93
N ALA A 20 -6.31 -7.20 -5.63
CA ALA A 20 -5.64 -8.50 -5.73
C ALA A 20 -5.22 -9.02 -4.35
N THR A 21 -4.71 -8.14 -3.50
CA THR A 21 -4.32 -8.49 -2.12
C THR A 21 -5.53 -8.89 -1.27
N ALA A 22 -6.62 -8.12 -1.34
CA ALA A 22 -7.85 -8.44 -0.61
C ALA A 22 -8.40 -9.82 -1.01
N LYS A 23 -8.46 -10.11 -2.30
CA LYS A 23 -8.90 -11.41 -2.81
C LYS A 23 -7.99 -12.55 -2.37
N MET A 24 -6.68 -12.38 -2.43
CA MET A 24 -5.73 -13.43 -2.05
C MET A 24 -5.77 -13.71 -0.56
N LEU A 25 -5.86 -12.68 0.29
CA LEU A 25 -6.04 -12.85 1.74
C LEU A 25 -7.36 -13.59 2.04
N GLN A 26 -8.45 -13.23 1.35
CA GLN A 26 -9.74 -13.91 1.50
C GLN A 26 -9.67 -15.37 1.05
N ALA A 27 -9.01 -15.67 -0.08
CA ALA A 27 -8.80 -17.03 -0.56
C ALA A 27 -7.97 -17.88 0.41
N LYS A 28 -7.07 -17.26 1.20
CA LYS A 28 -6.31 -17.90 2.28
C LYS A 28 -7.09 -17.98 3.61
N GLY A 29 -8.37 -17.62 3.62
CA GLY A 29 -9.26 -17.76 4.77
C GLY A 29 -9.26 -16.58 5.74
N ALA A 30 -8.71 -15.42 5.39
CA ALA A 30 -8.87 -14.21 6.19
C ALA A 30 -10.29 -13.64 6.07
N LYS A 31 -10.75 -12.96 7.13
CA LYS A 31 -11.95 -12.11 7.12
C LYS A 31 -11.52 -10.71 6.67
N VAL A 32 -11.76 -10.38 5.40
CA VAL A 32 -11.20 -9.18 4.78
C VAL A 32 -12.26 -8.10 4.61
N ALA A 33 -11.95 -6.88 5.03
CA ALA A 33 -12.67 -5.66 4.64
C ALA A 33 -11.76 -4.76 3.78
N ILE A 34 -12.36 -4.02 2.85
CA ILE A 34 -11.63 -3.03 2.06
C ILE A 34 -12.08 -1.60 2.39
N LEU A 35 -11.14 -0.66 2.30
CA LEU A 35 -11.38 0.79 2.37
C LEU A 35 -10.94 1.43 1.05
N ASP A 36 -11.79 2.27 0.47
CA ASP A 36 -11.48 2.99 -0.78
C ASP A 36 -12.28 4.31 -0.84
N LEU A 37 -11.85 5.26 -1.65
CA LEU A 37 -12.65 6.46 -1.96
C LEU A 37 -13.93 6.10 -2.72
N ASP A 38 -13.84 5.08 -3.57
CA ASP A 38 -14.96 4.54 -4.34
C ASP A 38 -15.01 3.01 -4.22
N PRO A 39 -15.53 2.47 -3.09
CA PRO A 39 -15.56 1.04 -2.84
C PRO A 39 -16.51 0.27 -3.76
N LEU A 40 -17.44 0.95 -4.42
CA LEU A 40 -18.47 0.35 -5.28
C LEU A 40 -18.16 0.47 -6.77
N ARG A 41 -16.92 0.83 -7.15
CA ARG A 41 -16.56 0.95 -8.59
C ARG A 41 -16.83 -0.35 -9.36
N PRO A 42 -17.20 -0.28 -10.66
CA PRO A 42 -17.58 -1.46 -11.45
C PRO A 42 -16.51 -2.56 -11.55
N SER A 43 -15.24 -2.20 -11.46
CA SER A 43 -14.13 -3.16 -11.49
C SER A 43 -13.95 -3.93 -10.18
N ASN A 44 -14.67 -3.56 -9.12
CA ASN A 44 -14.61 -4.24 -7.83
C ASN A 44 -15.53 -5.45 -7.81
N ASP A 45 -14.96 -6.63 -7.99
CA ASP A 45 -15.63 -7.92 -7.86
C ASP A 45 -15.36 -8.62 -6.50
N PHE A 46 -14.82 -7.90 -5.54
CA PHE A 46 -14.58 -8.38 -4.18
C PHE A 46 -15.90 -8.69 -3.45
N LYS A 47 -15.95 -9.83 -2.76
CA LYS A 47 -17.16 -10.35 -2.08
C LYS A 47 -17.09 -10.20 -0.55
N GLY A 48 -16.55 -9.11 -0.07
CA GLY A 48 -16.45 -8.79 1.34
C GLY A 48 -16.98 -7.40 1.67
N PRO A 49 -16.99 -7.01 2.96
CA PRO A 49 -17.33 -5.66 3.38
C PRO A 49 -16.43 -4.61 2.72
N ALA A 50 -17.04 -3.54 2.21
CA ALA A 50 -16.35 -2.46 1.53
C ALA A 50 -16.89 -1.12 2.04
N PHE A 51 -16.01 -0.26 2.55
CA PHE A 51 -16.38 1.00 3.17
C PHE A 51 -15.68 2.16 2.48
N LYS A 52 -16.35 3.31 2.43
CA LYS A 52 -15.78 4.54 1.87
C LYS A 52 -14.89 5.22 2.91
N ALA A 53 -13.65 5.51 2.54
CA ALA A 53 -12.75 6.29 3.38
C ALA A 53 -11.73 7.07 2.53
N ASP A 54 -11.46 8.31 2.92
CA ASP A 54 -10.27 9.05 2.51
C ASP A 54 -9.18 8.82 3.56
N VAL A 55 -8.06 8.23 3.14
CA VAL A 55 -6.94 7.97 4.06
C VAL A 55 -6.28 9.26 4.57
N ALA A 56 -6.45 10.37 3.86
CA ALA A 56 -5.95 11.68 4.26
C ALA A 56 -6.86 12.39 5.29
N ASP A 57 -8.09 11.92 5.47
CA ASP A 57 -9.02 12.44 6.50
C ASP A 57 -8.97 11.54 7.75
N GLY A 58 -8.41 12.10 8.84
CA GLY A 58 -8.25 11.34 10.09
C GLY A 58 -9.57 10.89 10.70
N ALA A 59 -10.59 11.76 10.74
CA ALA A 59 -11.88 11.45 11.35
C ALA A 59 -12.68 10.43 10.50
N ALA A 60 -12.69 10.61 9.18
CA ALA A 60 -13.34 9.68 8.26
C ALA A 60 -12.70 8.27 8.34
N LEU A 61 -11.36 8.20 8.40
CA LEU A 61 -10.66 6.93 8.49
C LEU A 61 -10.89 6.23 9.85
N GLU A 62 -10.92 6.98 10.96
CA GLU A 62 -11.26 6.42 12.28
C GLU A 62 -12.68 5.85 12.33
N ALA A 63 -13.64 6.55 11.72
CA ALA A 63 -15.02 6.07 11.61
C ALA A 63 -15.10 4.79 10.77
N ALA A 64 -14.49 4.80 9.58
CA ALA A 64 -14.47 3.63 8.69
C ALA A 64 -13.75 2.41 9.32
N MET A 65 -12.70 2.63 10.11
CA MET A 65 -12.02 1.53 10.82
C MET A 65 -12.93 0.89 11.88
N LYS A 66 -13.78 1.66 12.55
CA LYS A 66 -14.78 1.10 13.47
C LYS A 66 -15.83 0.24 12.73
N GLU A 67 -16.23 0.65 11.51
CA GLU A 67 -17.11 -0.17 10.68
C GLU A 67 -16.42 -1.49 10.26
N VAL A 68 -15.13 -1.43 9.92
CA VAL A 68 -14.29 -2.61 9.65
C VAL A 68 -14.27 -3.53 10.86
N GLU A 69 -13.98 -2.99 12.07
CA GLU A 69 -13.96 -3.77 13.31
C GLU A 69 -15.31 -4.45 13.60
N GLY A 70 -16.42 -3.75 13.34
CA GLY A 70 -17.77 -4.31 13.47
C GLY A 70 -18.08 -5.43 12.48
N ALA A 71 -17.55 -5.36 11.26
CA ALA A 71 -17.86 -6.29 10.19
C ALA A 71 -16.99 -7.56 10.19
N VAL A 72 -15.68 -7.43 10.44
CA VAL A 72 -14.71 -8.55 10.33
C VAL A 72 -13.91 -8.80 11.61
N GLY A 73 -14.07 -7.97 12.63
CA GLY A 73 -13.27 -7.95 13.84
C GLY A 73 -12.08 -6.99 13.76
N ALA A 74 -11.42 -6.74 14.88
CA ALA A 74 -10.25 -5.88 14.93
C ALA A 74 -9.12 -6.44 14.04
N PRO A 75 -8.61 -5.68 13.07
CA PRO A 75 -7.65 -6.20 12.10
C PRO A 75 -6.31 -6.54 12.74
N ARG A 76 -5.75 -7.70 12.36
CA ARG A 76 -4.38 -8.11 12.63
C ARG A 76 -3.49 -8.00 11.42
N ILE A 77 -4.08 -7.88 10.25
CA ILE A 77 -3.40 -7.68 8.97
C ILE A 77 -3.91 -6.37 8.38
N CYS A 78 -2.99 -5.43 8.16
CA CYS A 78 -3.29 -4.18 7.46
C CYS A 78 -2.40 -4.06 6.23
N VAL A 79 -2.99 -3.97 5.04
CA VAL A 79 -2.25 -3.70 3.80
C VAL A 79 -2.72 -2.37 3.23
N HIS A 80 -1.81 -1.40 3.18
CA HIS A 80 -2.08 -0.06 2.70
C HIS A 80 -1.62 0.10 1.26
N CYS A 81 -2.58 0.14 0.32
CA CYS A 81 -2.33 0.32 -1.13
C CYS A 81 -2.91 1.65 -1.67
N ALA A 82 -3.68 2.39 -0.86
CA ALA A 82 -4.22 3.68 -1.29
C ALA A 82 -3.10 4.68 -1.59
N GLY A 83 -3.21 5.37 -2.71
CA GLY A 83 -2.25 6.37 -3.13
C GLY A 83 -2.56 6.92 -4.51
N ILE A 84 -1.95 8.05 -4.83
CA ILE A 84 -2.07 8.71 -6.13
C ILE A 84 -0.69 8.87 -6.77
N GLY A 85 -0.67 8.83 -8.10
CA GLY A 85 0.53 9.14 -8.90
C GLY A 85 0.21 10.29 -9.83
N THR A 86 0.89 11.43 -9.66
CA THR A 86 0.77 12.56 -10.58
C THR A 86 2.16 12.91 -11.09
N GLY A 87 2.28 13.02 -12.41
CA GLY A 87 3.53 13.44 -13.06
C GLY A 87 3.48 14.94 -13.35
N ARG A 88 4.32 15.74 -12.65
CA ARG A 88 4.48 17.18 -12.94
C ARG A 88 5.90 17.63 -12.70
N ARG A 89 6.47 18.35 -13.67
CA ARG A 89 7.83 18.91 -13.56
C ARG A 89 7.86 20.03 -12.52
N ILE A 90 8.98 20.18 -11.80
CA ILE A 90 9.21 21.26 -10.85
C ILE A 90 9.06 22.61 -11.55
N VAL A 91 9.59 22.74 -12.78
CA VAL A 91 9.36 23.87 -13.67
C VAL A 91 8.82 23.34 -14.99
N GLY A 92 7.57 23.70 -15.32
CA GLY A 92 6.90 23.41 -16.58
C GLY A 92 6.93 24.56 -17.57
N ARG A 93 6.14 24.45 -18.65
CA ARG A 93 6.00 25.53 -19.66
C ARG A 93 5.36 26.77 -19.08
N ASP A 94 4.44 26.60 -18.13
CA ASP A 94 3.62 27.68 -17.55
C ASP A 94 4.21 28.21 -16.23
N GLY A 95 5.45 27.81 -15.90
CA GLY A 95 6.13 28.24 -14.67
C GLY A 95 6.34 27.13 -13.65
N PRO A 96 6.52 27.47 -12.36
CA PRO A 96 6.76 26.50 -11.30
C PRO A 96 5.52 25.63 -11.01
N MET A 97 5.76 24.40 -10.56
CA MET A 97 4.68 23.54 -10.06
C MET A 97 3.91 24.26 -8.95
N PRO A 98 2.58 24.32 -9.01
CA PRO A 98 1.78 24.82 -7.88
C PRO A 98 2.09 24.01 -6.61
N LEU A 99 2.34 24.69 -5.50
CA LEU A 99 2.65 24.02 -4.23
C LEU A 99 1.52 23.10 -3.77
N ALA A 100 0.27 23.44 -4.11
CA ALA A 100 -0.90 22.61 -3.82
C ALA A 100 -0.83 21.21 -4.45
N ASP A 101 -0.29 21.08 -5.67
CA ASP A 101 -0.15 19.78 -6.34
C ASP A 101 0.87 18.89 -5.61
N PHE A 102 1.99 19.48 -5.20
CA PHE A 102 2.97 18.78 -4.35
C PHE A 102 2.35 18.35 -3.03
N ALA A 103 1.67 19.29 -2.34
CA ALA A 103 1.06 19.06 -1.05
C ALA A 103 -0.02 17.96 -1.12
N GLN A 104 -0.82 17.91 -2.18
CA GLN A 104 -1.83 16.88 -2.39
C GLN A 104 -1.22 15.48 -2.42
N VAL A 105 -0.12 15.29 -3.17
CA VAL A 105 0.57 13.99 -3.25
C VAL A 105 1.15 13.59 -1.90
N ILE A 106 1.79 14.52 -1.19
CA ILE A 106 2.30 14.26 0.16
C ILE A 106 1.16 13.90 1.12
N ASN A 107 0.06 14.65 1.07
CA ASN A 107 -1.07 14.43 1.96
C ASN A 107 -1.68 13.03 1.78
N VAL A 108 -1.94 12.62 0.55
CA VAL A 108 -2.52 11.28 0.29
C VAL A 108 -1.50 10.17 0.56
N ASN A 109 -0.30 10.26 -0.04
CA ASN A 109 0.63 9.14 -0.07
C ASN A 109 1.43 8.98 1.22
N LEU A 110 1.79 10.06 1.91
CA LEU A 110 2.63 10.00 3.10
C LEU A 110 1.82 10.20 4.38
N ILE A 111 1.07 11.30 4.46
CA ILE A 111 0.23 11.56 5.64
C ILE A 111 -0.87 10.50 5.74
N GLY A 112 -1.50 10.12 4.62
CA GLY A 112 -2.48 9.04 4.57
C GLY A 112 -1.89 7.69 4.99
N THR A 113 -0.65 7.37 4.56
CA THR A 113 0.05 6.15 5.02
C THR A 113 0.26 6.17 6.54
N PHE A 114 0.75 7.28 7.09
CA PHE A 114 0.93 7.41 8.53
C PHE A 114 -0.40 7.32 9.28
N ASN A 115 -1.46 7.92 8.72
CA ASN A 115 -2.80 7.89 9.32
C ASN A 115 -3.36 6.46 9.40
N VAL A 116 -3.25 5.67 8.32
CA VAL A 116 -3.61 4.25 8.33
C VAL A 116 -2.77 3.46 9.33
N LEU A 117 -1.46 3.68 9.32
CA LEU A 117 -0.52 2.99 10.22
C LEU A 117 -0.87 3.22 11.70
N ARG A 118 -1.04 4.50 12.12
CA ARG A 118 -1.34 4.83 13.52
C ARG A 118 -2.66 4.23 14.01
N ILE A 119 -3.71 4.22 13.15
CA ILE A 119 -5.03 3.70 13.53
C ILE A 119 -4.99 2.16 13.57
N ALA A 120 -4.40 1.52 12.57
CA ALA A 120 -4.25 0.07 12.56
C ALA A 120 -3.40 -0.43 13.74
N ALA A 121 -2.28 0.23 14.02
CA ALA A 121 -1.42 -0.10 15.15
C ALA A 121 -2.15 0.04 16.49
N ALA A 122 -2.96 1.08 16.67
CA ALA A 122 -3.76 1.27 17.87
C ALA A 122 -4.83 0.17 18.04
N ALA A 123 -5.46 -0.28 16.95
CA ALA A 123 -6.38 -1.40 16.98
C ALA A 123 -5.67 -2.73 17.33
N MET A 124 -4.52 -2.98 16.71
CA MET A 124 -3.72 -4.19 16.94
C MET A 124 -3.17 -4.25 18.37
N SER A 125 -2.69 -3.14 18.93
CA SER A 125 -2.06 -3.09 20.26
C SER A 125 -3.00 -3.50 21.40
N ARG A 126 -4.30 -3.39 21.21
CA ARG A 126 -5.33 -3.77 22.19
C ARG A 126 -5.72 -5.24 22.14
N GLN A 127 -5.24 -5.99 21.16
CA GLN A 127 -5.61 -7.40 20.98
C GLN A 127 -4.69 -8.31 21.79
N GLU A 128 -5.17 -9.49 22.16
CA GLU A 128 -4.32 -10.54 22.71
C GLU A 128 -3.36 -11.06 21.62
N PRO A 129 -2.13 -11.43 21.96
CA PRO A 129 -1.19 -11.97 20.97
C PRO A 129 -1.63 -13.33 20.44
N VAL A 130 -1.21 -13.65 19.22
CA VAL A 130 -1.46 -14.94 18.55
C VAL A 130 -0.13 -15.57 18.14
N GLY A 131 -0.01 -16.88 18.21
CA GLY A 131 1.17 -17.62 17.74
C GLY A 131 2.48 -17.20 18.42
N GLY A 132 2.44 -16.82 19.69
CA GLY A 132 3.55 -16.30 20.47
C GLY A 132 3.28 -14.88 20.97
N GLU A 133 4.03 -13.88 20.49
CA GLU A 133 3.90 -12.49 20.94
C GLU A 133 3.31 -11.56 19.87
N GLU A 134 2.96 -12.07 18.68
CA GLU A 134 2.55 -11.26 17.54
C GLU A 134 1.09 -10.81 17.68
N ARG A 135 0.83 -9.50 17.56
CA ARG A 135 -0.51 -8.91 17.54
C ARG A 135 -0.94 -8.46 16.16
N GLY A 136 0.01 -8.18 15.27
CA GLY A 136 -0.36 -7.75 13.92
C GLY A 136 0.82 -7.47 13.01
N VAL A 137 0.50 -7.24 11.74
CA VAL A 137 1.44 -6.82 10.71
C VAL A 137 0.82 -5.74 9.82
N ILE A 138 1.59 -4.70 9.56
CA ILE A 138 1.23 -3.58 8.68
C ILE A 138 2.18 -3.61 7.49
N VAL A 139 1.61 -3.70 6.28
CA VAL A 139 2.35 -3.63 5.02
C VAL A 139 1.93 -2.35 4.29
N THR A 140 2.89 -1.48 4.02
CA THR A 140 2.66 -0.23 3.29
C THR A 140 3.22 -0.31 1.87
N THR A 141 2.67 0.48 0.96
CA THR A 141 3.09 0.51 -0.45
C THR A 141 3.96 1.74 -0.73
N ALA A 142 5.27 1.53 -0.83
CA ALA A 142 6.23 2.50 -1.34
C ALA A 142 6.22 2.52 -2.89
N SER A 143 7.35 2.68 -3.52
CA SER A 143 7.58 2.58 -4.97
C SER A 143 9.06 2.52 -5.24
N ILE A 144 9.48 1.95 -6.36
CA ILE A 144 10.86 2.11 -6.86
C ILE A 144 11.21 3.59 -7.10
N ALA A 145 10.21 4.44 -7.38
CA ALA A 145 10.41 5.89 -7.50
C ALA A 145 10.94 6.55 -6.20
N ALA A 146 10.84 5.89 -5.05
CA ALA A 146 11.48 6.33 -3.81
C ALA A 146 13.02 6.30 -3.89
N PHE A 147 13.57 5.49 -4.78
CA PHE A 147 15.01 5.28 -4.98
C PHE A 147 15.48 5.85 -6.32
N ASP A 148 14.70 5.63 -7.36
CA ASP A 148 15.05 5.89 -8.76
C ASP A 148 14.01 6.84 -9.41
N GLY A 149 13.68 7.97 -8.74
CA GLY A 149 12.64 8.91 -9.21
C GLY A 149 12.97 9.53 -10.55
N GLN A 150 11.99 9.59 -11.46
CA GLN A 150 12.12 10.12 -12.81
C GLN A 150 11.73 11.60 -12.90
N ILE A 151 12.04 12.23 -14.04
CA ILE A 151 11.59 13.58 -14.38
C ILE A 151 10.07 13.67 -14.23
N GLY A 152 9.60 14.66 -13.49
CA GLY A 152 8.17 14.88 -13.21
C GLY A 152 7.65 14.13 -11.99
N GLN A 153 8.45 13.32 -11.31
CA GLN A 153 8.02 12.54 -10.14
C GLN A 153 8.44 13.13 -8.78
N ALA A 154 8.86 14.41 -8.72
CA ALA A 154 9.40 15.00 -7.49
C ALA A 154 8.47 14.81 -6.28
N ALA A 155 7.18 15.13 -6.39
CA ALA A 155 6.21 14.96 -5.31
C ALA A 155 5.98 13.47 -4.98
N TYR A 156 5.83 12.64 -6.01
CA TYR A 156 5.61 11.21 -5.87
C TYR A 156 6.82 10.52 -5.22
N ALA A 157 8.03 10.77 -5.74
CA ALA A 157 9.26 10.22 -5.19
C ALA A 157 9.49 10.65 -3.73
N ALA A 158 9.27 11.94 -3.41
CA ALA A 158 9.36 12.44 -2.05
C ALA A 158 8.35 11.74 -1.12
N SER A 159 7.10 11.57 -1.55
CA SER A 159 6.08 10.88 -0.75
C SER A 159 6.44 9.41 -0.49
N LYS A 160 6.89 8.69 -1.53
CA LYS A 160 7.25 7.28 -1.42
C LYS A 160 8.59 7.05 -0.71
N GLY A 161 9.54 8.00 -0.84
CA GLY A 161 10.76 8.06 -0.01
C GLY A 161 10.42 8.23 1.47
N GLY A 162 9.43 9.09 1.80
CA GLY A 162 8.92 9.23 3.16
C GLY A 162 8.33 7.92 3.71
N VAL A 163 7.59 7.16 2.91
CA VAL A 163 7.07 5.83 3.30
C VAL A 163 8.21 4.86 3.61
N VAL A 164 9.26 4.82 2.78
CA VAL A 164 10.46 4.00 3.04
C VAL A 164 11.11 4.39 4.36
N SER A 165 11.34 5.70 4.57
CA SER A 165 12.00 6.22 5.79
C SER A 165 11.16 6.00 7.05
N LEU A 166 9.82 5.98 6.94
CA LEU A 166 8.89 5.73 8.03
C LEU A 166 8.92 4.26 8.51
N THR A 167 9.25 3.31 7.64
CA THR A 167 9.10 1.88 7.88
C THR A 167 9.90 1.39 9.08
N LEU A 168 11.20 1.66 9.13
CA LEU A 168 12.06 1.15 10.21
C LEU A 168 11.75 1.78 11.58
N PRO A 169 11.58 3.11 11.71
CA PRO A 169 11.15 3.72 12.97
C PRO A 169 9.84 3.15 13.49
N ALA A 170 8.83 2.99 12.62
CA ALA A 170 7.55 2.42 12.99
C ALA A 170 7.68 0.96 13.47
N ALA A 171 8.47 0.14 12.78
CA ALA A 171 8.73 -1.23 13.18
C ALA A 171 9.39 -1.31 14.57
N ARG A 172 10.37 -0.44 14.83
CA ARG A 172 11.07 -0.37 16.13
C ARG A 172 10.14 0.09 17.26
N GLU A 173 9.35 1.12 17.01
CA GLU A 173 8.43 1.66 18.02
C GLU A 173 7.31 0.68 18.36
N LEU A 174 6.77 -0.02 17.36
CA LEU A 174 5.66 -0.94 17.52
C LEU A 174 6.08 -2.34 17.96
N ALA A 175 7.37 -2.66 17.95
CA ALA A 175 7.91 -3.95 18.40
C ALA A 175 7.47 -4.31 19.81
N ARG A 176 7.41 -3.35 20.74
CA ARG A 176 6.92 -3.54 22.12
C ARG A 176 5.49 -4.05 22.20
N PHE A 177 4.71 -3.87 21.15
CA PHE A 177 3.34 -4.38 21.04
C PHE A 177 3.24 -5.68 20.24
N GLY A 178 4.36 -6.23 19.75
CA GLY A 178 4.33 -7.39 18.86
C GLY A 178 3.71 -7.08 17.49
N ILE A 179 3.92 -5.87 16.97
CA ILE A 179 3.42 -5.45 15.66
C ILE A 179 4.60 -5.25 14.72
N ARG A 180 4.56 -5.91 13.56
CA ARG A 180 5.56 -5.76 12.49
C ARG A 180 5.11 -4.71 11.48
N VAL A 181 6.09 -3.98 10.92
CA VAL A 181 5.85 -2.98 9.86
C VAL A 181 6.85 -3.21 8.74
N LEU A 182 6.34 -3.34 7.51
CA LEU A 182 7.16 -3.45 6.30
C LEU A 182 6.59 -2.56 5.20
N SER A 183 7.44 -2.25 4.24
CA SER A 183 7.02 -1.63 2.98
C SER A 183 7.36 -2.54 1.80
N ILE A 184 6.51 -2.52 0.78
CA ILE A 184 6.86 -3.05 -0.53
C ILE A 184 7.06 -1.86 -1.46
N ALA A 185 8.14 -1.86 -2.23
CA ALA A 185 8.42 -0.90 -3.30
C ALA A 185 8.20 -1.59 -4.66
N PRO A 186 6.97 -1.57 -5.20
CA PRO A 186 6.70 -2.16 -6.50
C PRO A 186 7.37 -1.37 -7.62
N GLY A 187 7.77 -2.09 -8.68
CA GLY A 187 8.13 -1.56 -9.97
C GLY A 187 6.91 -1.27 -10.82
N LEU A 188 6.97 -1.66 -12.08
CA LEU A 188 5.87 -1.51 -13.03
C LEU A 188 4.90 -2.70 -12.87
N PHE A 189 3.66 -2.40 -12.56
CA PHE A 189 2.59 -3.40 -12.39
C PHE A 189 1.39 -3.06 -13.26
N ASP A 190 0.70 -4.10 -13.74
CA ASP A 190 -0.54 -3.98 -14.51
C ASP A 190 -1.68 -3.48 -13.61
N THR A 191 -1.86 -2.16 -13.60
CA THR A 191 -2.86 -1.45 -12.82
C THR A 191 -3.48 -0.36 -13.69
N ALA A 192 -4.56 0.27 -13.19
CA ALA A 192 -5.19 1.38 -13.90
C ALA A 192 -4.20 2.52 -14.25
N LEU A 193 -3.15 2.70 -13.47
CA LEU A 193 -2.09 3.66 -13.76
C LEU A 193 -1.27 3.27 -15.00
N TRP A 194 -1.01 1.97 -15.17
CA TRP A 194 -0.30 1.42 -16.33
C TRP A 194 -1.12 1.49 -17.61
N THR A 195 -2.42 1.20 -17.54
CA THR A 195 -3.32 1.22 -18.72
C THR A 195 -3.60 2.62 -19.26
N GLN A 196 -3.28 3.67 -18.50
CA GLN A 196 -3.35 5.06 -18.97
C GLN A 196 -2.16 5.49 -19.85
N LEU A 197 -1.09 4.69 -19.89
CA LEU A 197 0.09 4.96 -20.69
C LEU A 197 -0.11 4.47 -22.14
N THR A 198 0.46 5.20 -23.10
CA THR A 198 0.51 4.73 -24.49
C THR A 198 1.42 3.51 -24.61
N GLU A 199 1.24 2.69 -25.66
CA GLU A 199 2.11 1.54 -25.93
C GLU A 199 3.58 1.92 -26.04
N GLU A 200 3.88 3.10 -26.61
CA GLU A 200 5.23 3.62 -26.73
C GLU A 200 5.84 3.92 -25.36
N GLN A 201 5.06 4.57 -24.45
CA GLN A 201 5.49 4.82 -23.09
C GLN A 201 5.69 3.52 -22.31
N GLN A 202 4.79 2.56 -22.48
CA GLN A 202 4.90 1.23 -21.85
C GLN A 202 6.18 0.50 -22.31
N LYS A 203 6.46 0.50 -23.62
CA LYS A 203 7.68 -0.10 -24.17
C LYS A 203 8.94 0.61 -23.65
N ALA A 204 8.94 1.95 -23.62
CA ALA A 204 10.07 2.71 -23.11
C ALA A 204 10.37 2.41 -21.63
N LEU A 205 9.33 2.33 -20.79
CA LEU A 205 9.47 2.03 -19.37
C LEU A 205 9.96 0.60 -19.10
N THR A 206 9.52 -0.38 -19.90
CA THR A 206 9.91 -1.79 -19.72
C THR A 206 11.23 -2.14 -20.39
N ALA A 207 11.77 -1.29 -21.27
CA ALA A 207 13.01 -1.56 -22.01
C ALA A 207 14.21 -1.84 -21.09
N GLY A 208 14.29 -1.14 -19.94
CA GLY A 208 15.35 -1.30 -18.95
C GLY A 208 15.13 -2.47 -17.98
N GLN A 209 14.04 -3.23 -18.09
CA GLN A 209 13.75 -4.33 -17.17
C GLN A 209 14.50 -5.60 -17.58
N PRO A 210 15.42 -6.13 -16.74
CA PRO A 210 16.25 -7.27 -17.13
C PRO A 210 15.47 -8.57 -17.31
N PHE A 211 14.76 -9.01 -16.27
CA PHE A 211 13.95 -10.24 -16.26
C PHE A 211 13.02 -10.27 -15.03
N PRO A 212 11.76 -10.74 -15.20
CA PRO A 212 11.07 -11.05 -16.45
C PRO A 212 10.79 -9.79 -17.28
N LYS A 213 10.81 -9.90 -18.62
CA LYS A 213 10.57 -8.77 -19.54
C LYS A 213 9.07 -8.48 -19.72
N ARG A 214 8.40 -8.20 -18.63
CA ARG A 214 6.97 -7.85 -18.58
C ARG A 214 6.67 -7.09 -17.29
N VAL A 215 5.59 -6.34 -17.27
CA VAL A 215 5.08 -5.75 -16.02
C VAL A 215 4.69 -6.84 -15.02
N GLY A 216 4.77 -6.51 -13.74
CA GLY A 216 4.28 -7.36 -12.66
C GLY A 216 2.75 -7.48 -12.71
N ARG A 217 2.24 -8.63 -12.36
CA ARG A 217 0.80 -8.82 -12.17
C ARG A 217 0.42 -8.47 -10.73
N PRO A 218 -0.77 -7.89 -10.48
CA PRO A 218 -1.22 -7.57 -9.12
C PRO A 218 -1.19 -8.75 -8.15
N ASP A 219 -1.39 -9.98 -8.64
CA ASP A 219 -1.30 -11.19 -7.81
C ASP A 219 0.13 -11.46 -7.30
N GLU A 220 1.18 -11.05 -8.02
CA GLU A 220 2.57 -11.19 -7.55
C GLU A 220 2.88 -10.24 -6.38
N PHE A 221 2.26 -9.06 -6.34
CA PHE A 221 2.31 -8.17 -5.17
C PHE A 221 1.55 -8.78 -3.98
N ALA A 222 0.35 -9.29 -4.23
CA ALA A 222 -0.47 -9.93 -3.21
C ALA A 222 0.22 -11.17 -2.61
N LEU A 223 0.95 -11.95 -3.41
CA LEU A 223 1.73 -13.08 -2.95
C LEU A 223 2.83 -12.66 -1.97
N LEU A 224 3.54 -11.57 -2.26
CA LEU A 224 4.54 -11.03 -1.35
C LEU A 224 3.90 -10.52 -0.05
N CYS A 225 2.74 -9.83 -0.10
CA CYS A 225 1.99 -9.46 1.09
C CYS A 225 1.66 -10.66 1.97
N CYS A 226 1.16 -11.74 1.37
CA CYS A 226 0.86 -12.97 2.11
C CYS A 226 2.13 -13.58 2.73
N HIS A 227 3.24 -13.61 1.98
CA HIS A 227 4.51 -14.10 2.51
C HIS A 227 5.01 -13.27 3.69
N ILE A 228 4.88 -11.93 3.63
CA ILE A 228 5.22 -11.04 4.75
C ILE A 228 4.37 -11.37 5.98
N VAL A 229 3.07 -11.62 5.82
CA VAL A 229 2.19 -11.99 6.93
C VAL A 229 2.66 -13.30 7.57
N GLU A 230 2.96 -14.31 6.76
CA GLU A 230 3.29 -15.67 7.21
C GLU A 230 4.73 -15.82 7.72
N ASN A 231 5.65 -14.89 7.37
CA ASN A 231 7.06 -14.95 7.77
C ASN A 231 7.38 -13.94 8.89
N PRO A 232 7.43 -14.38 10.17
CA PRO A 232 7.60 -13.47 11.30
C PRO A 232 9.00 -12.82 11.40
N MET A 233 10.01 -13.34 10.69
CA MET A 233 11.34 -12.71 10.66
C MET A 233 11.42 -11.46 9.79
N LEU A 234 10.44 -11.25 8.90
CA LEU A 234 10.37 -10.02 8.10
C LEU A 234 9.79 -8.89 8.94
N ASN A 235 10.60 -7.87 9.23
CA ASN A 235 10.20 -6.66 9.96
C ASN A 235 11.15 -5.49 9.66
N GLY A 236 10.63 -4.29 9.53
CA GLY A 236 11.40 -3.05 9.41
C GLY A 236 12.07 -2.81 8.05
N GLU A 237 11.78 -3.62 7.03
CA GLU A 237 12.42 -3.57 5.73
C GLU A 237 11.49 -3.03 4.64
N CYS A 238 12.07 -2.40 3.61
CA CYS A 238 11.39 -2.04 2.38
C CYS A 238 11.85 -2.96 1.26
N ILE A 239 10.97 -3.86 0.82
CA ILE A 239 11.30 -4.89 -0.17
C ILE A 239 11.00 -4.35 -1.57
N ARG A 240 12.01 -4.21 -2.43
CA ARG A 240 11.82 -3.90 -3.85
C ARG A 240 11.24 -5.12 -4.58
N LEU A 241 10.11 -4.93 -5.27
CA LEU A 241 9.44 -5.94 -6.10
C LEU A 241 9.36 -5.39 -7.53
N ASP A 242 10.46 -5.46 -8.28
CA ASP A 242 10.65 -4.63 -9.47
C ASP A 242 11.39 -5.33 -10.62
N ALA A 243 11.58 -6.63 -10.56
CA ALA A 243 12.31 -7.39 -11.59
C ALA A 243 13.69 -6.78 -11.94
N ALA A 244 14.40 -6.25 -10.93
CA ALA A 244 15.68 -5.56 -11.01
C ALA A 244 15.66 -4.28 -11.89
N LEU A 245 14.50 -3.71 -12.19
CA LEU A 245 14.38 -2.45 -12.91
C LEU A 245 15.01 -1.30 -12.08
N ARG A 246 15.77 -0.45 -12.78
CA ARG A 246 16.21 0.86 -12.29
C ARG A 246 15.68 1.90 -13.24
N LEU A 247 14.92 2.86 -12.72
CA LEU A 247 14.39 3.94 -13.54
C LEU A 247 15.52 4.91 -13.89
N GLY A 248 15.66 5.26 -15.18
CA GLY A 248 16.64 6.22 -15.69
C GLY A 248 16.03 7.56 -16.05
#